data_bca6cf9fb5eb89815618997dc182615d
#
_entry.id   bca6cf9fb5eb89815618997dc182615d
#
_cell.length_a   1.000
_cell.length_b   1.000
_cell.length_c   1.000
_cell.angle_alpha   90.00
_cell.angle_beta   90.00
_cell.angle_gamma   90.00
#
_symmetry.space_group_name_H-M   'P 1'
#
loop_
_entity.id
_entity.type
_entity.pdbx_description
1 polymer ?
#
loop_
_entity_poly.entity_id
_entity_poly.type
_entity_poly.pdbx_seq_one_letter_code
_entity_poly.pdbx_strand_id
1 'polypeptide(L)'
;MSHTQPDFLADEFLLDYYVGKTPLVRLQRLASHTQATVLAKLEGNNPAGSVKDRPAYNMIMKAEQRGQIKPGDTLIEATSGNTGIALAMVAAMRGYKMKLIMPGNSSQERKDAMRAYGAELIEATNMEVARDMALQMQSEGQGLVLNQFGNPDNVEAHYLTTGPEIWQQTAGKITHFVSSMGTTGTIMGISKYLKEQNPDIQIIGLQPSEGSNIAGIRRWPQEYLPTIFDPSRVDQIMDIPQIEAEKTARRLARQEGISAGTSSGGAVWASVKIAEENPDAVIVCIVCDRGDRYLSTGLFSVEDEE
;
A
#
# COMPACT_ATOMS: atom_id res chain seq x y z
N MET A 1 -40.60 18.01 10.04
CA MET A 1 -39.37 17.21 9.78
C MET A 1 -38.72 17.01 11.12
N SER A 2 -38.76 15.80 11.69
CA SER A 2 -38.11 15.51 12.96
C SER A 2 -36.58 15.46 12.71
N HIS A 3 -35.86 16.46 13.17
CA HIS A 3 -34.42 16.39 13.29
C HIS A 3 -34.06 15.40 14.38
N THR A 4 -33.89 14.12 14.01
CA THR A 4 -33.22 13.19 14.89
C THR A 4 -31.77 13.67 15.02
N GLN A 5 -31.34 13.94 16.25
CA GLN A 5 -29.94 14.26 16.52
C GLN A 5 -29.07 13.07 16.06
N PRO A 6 -27.88 13.32 15.47
CA PRO A 6 -26.99 12.25 15.08
C PRO A 6 -26.56 11.44 16.32
N ASP A 7 -26.53 10.12 16.17
CA ASP A 7 -25.97 9.23 17.18
C ASP A 7 -24.44 9.22 17.06
N PHE A 8 -23.75 10.02 17.86
CA PHE A 8 -22.29 10.12 17.84
C PHE A 8 -21.58 8.85 18.37
N LEU A 9 -22.30 7.84 18.82
CA LEU A 9 -21.76 6.53 19.18
C LEU A 9 -21.81 5.54 18.02
N ALA A 10 -22.40 5.91 16.88
CA ALA A 10 -22.43 5.06 15.69
C ALA A 10 -21.03 4.85 15.12
N ASP A 11 -20.81 3.68 14.52
CA ASP A 11 -19.51 3.25 13.97
C ASP A 11 -18.91 4.24 12.95
N GLU A 12 -19.76 4.98 12.23
CA GLU A 12 -19.33 5.99 11.27
C GLU A 12 -18.57 7.19 11.87
N PHE A 13 -18.56 7.33 13.19
CA PHE A 13 -17.77 8.33 13.91
C PHE A 13 -16.46 7.76 14.47
N LEU A 14 -16.17 6.49 14.26
CA LEU A 14 -14.91 5.86 14.64
C LEU A 14 -13.88 5.97 13.52
N LEU A 15 -12.59 6.08 13.88
CA LEU A 15 -11.52 6.24 12.91
C LEU A 15 -11.38 5.02 11.97
N ASP A 16 -11.61 3.82 12.45
CA ASP A 16 -11.52 2.58 11.68
C ASP A 16 -12.56 2.50 10.56
N TYR A 17 -13.72 3.16 10.71
CA TYR A 17 -14.70 3.31 9.63
C TYR A 17 -14.12 3.96 8.37
N TYR A 18 -13.06 4.77 8.51
CA TYR A 18 -12.40 5.50 7.43
C TYR A 18 -11.17 4.78 6.86
N VAL A 19 -10.85 3.59 7.34
CA VAL A 19 -9.85 2.74 6.68
C VAL A 19 -10.46 2.21 5.38
N GLY A 20 -9.87 2.61 4.26
CA GLY A 20 -10.46 2.40 2.94
C GLY A 20 -11.36 3.57 2.50
N LYS A 21 -12.33 3.27 1.63
CA LYS A 21 -13.24 4.27 1.02
C LYS A 21 -12.50 5.42 0.35
N THR A 22 -11.36 5.10 -0.24
CA THR A 22 -10.47 6.09 -0.84
C THR A 22 -10.99 6.59 -2.19
N PRO A 23 -10.64 7.83 -2.58
CA PRO A 23 -11.04 8.37 -3.87
C PRO A 23 -10.42 7.61 -5.04
N LEU A 24 -11.15 7.56 -6.15
CA LEU A 24 -10.65 7.19 -7.47
C LEU A 24 -10.75 8.44 -8.36
N VAL A 25 -9.63 8.94 -8.87
CA VAL A 25 -9.57 10.19 -9.64
C VAL A 25 -9.00 9.97 -11.03
N ARG A 26 -9.53 10.69 -12.03
CA ARG A 26 -9.02 10.65 -13.40
C ARG A 26 -7.81 11.56 -13.53
N LEU A 27 -6.71 11.05 -14.12
CA LEU A 27 -5.58 11.87 -14.52
C LEU A 27 -5.96 12.68 -15.76
N GLN A 28 -5.73 14.01 -15.71
CA GLN A 28 -6.19 14.91 -16.74
C GLN A 28 -5.09 15.37 -17.70
N ARG A 29 -3.83 15.43 -17.22
CA ARG A 29 -2.70 15.99 -17.97
C ARG A 29 -1.66 14.96 -18.34
N LEU A 30 -1.28 14.07 -17.40
CA LEU A 30 -0.24 13.07 -17.63
C LEU A 30 -0.60 12.08 -18.73
N ALA A 31 -1.89 11.77 -18.90
CA ALA A 31 -2.40 10.86 -19.92
C ALA A 31 -3.17 11.58 -21.05
N SER A 32 -3.12 12.92 -21.13
CA SER A 32 -3.94 13.72 -22.07
C SER A 32 -3.64 13.47 -23.56
N HIS A 33 -2.46 12.94 -23.87
CA HIS A 33 -2.06 12.57 -25.23
C HIS A 33 -2.59 11.20 -25.65
N THR A 34 -3.23 10.45 -24.75
CA THR A 34 -3.84 9.14 -25.01
C THR A 34 -5.38 9.28 -25.13
N GLN A 35 -6.03 8.27 -25.69
CA GLN A 35 -7.51 8.19 -25.72
C GLN A 35 -8.05 7.37 -24.55
N ALA A 36 -7.20 6.59 -23.88
CA ALA A 36 -7.54 5.77 -22.73
C ALA A 36 -7.93 6.62 -21.50
N THR A 37 -8.66 6.03 -20.59
CA THR A 37 -8.96 6.61 -19.28
C THR A 37 -8.03 6.05 -18.23
N VAL A 38 -7.18 6.89 -17.64
CA VAL A 38 -6.27 6.51 -16.54
C VAL A 38 -6.81 7.05 -15.23
N LEU A 39 -7.05 6.15 -14.27
CA LEU A 39 -7.64 6.43 -12.97
C LEU A 39 -6.63 6.08 -11.86
N ALA A 40 -6.45 6.99 -10.92
CA ALA A 40 -5.57 6.83 -9.76
C ALA A 40 -6.40 6.57 -8.50
N LYS A 41 -6.20 5.42 -7.85
CA LYS A 41 -6.79 5.07 -6.55
C LYS A 41 -5.90 5.65 -5.44
N LEU A 42 -6.40 6.70 -4.77
CA LEU A 42 -5.61 7.51 -3.84
C LEU A 42 -5.55 6.88 -2.45
N GLU A 43 -4.72 5.87 -2.27
CA GLU A 43 -4.56 5.16 -1.00
C GLU A 43 -3.85 5.98 0.08
N GLY A 44 -3.21 7.09 -0.29
CA GLY A 44 -2.72 8.10 0.64
C GLY A 44 -3.81 8.78 1.47
N ASN A 45 -5.09 8.65 1.09
CA ASN A 45 -6.23 9.19 1.83
C ASN A 45 -6.68 8.30 3.00
N ASN A 46 -6.11 7.12 3.18
CA ASN A 46 -6.30 6.35 4.40
C ASN A 46 -5.80 7.13 5.65
N PRO A 47 -6.31 6.85 6.85
CA PRO A 47 -5.98 7.59 8.08
C PRO A 47 -4.48 7.71 8.39
N ALA A 48 -3.72 6.61 8.29
CA ALA A 48 -2.26 6.64 8.45
C ALA A 48 -1.52 7.00 7.14
N GLY A 49 -2.24 7.25 6.05
CA GLY A 49 -1.75 7.83 4.80
C GLY A 49 -1.15 6.86 3.80
N SER A 50 -1.54 5.59 3.79
CA SER A 50 -1.08 4.65 2.77
C SER A 50 -2.03 3.47 2.54
N VAL A 51 -1.75 2.73 1.47
CA VAL A 51 -2.42 1.46 1.15
C VAL A 51 -2.27 0.40 2.27
N LYS A 52 -1.27 0.54 3.14
CA LYS A 52 -0.97 -0.41 4.21
C LYS A 52 -1.92 -0.32 5.41
N ASP A 53 -2.72 0.73 5.50
CA ASP A 53 -3.73 0.88 6.54
C ASP A 53 -4.75 -0.27 6.49
N ARG A 54 -5.13 -0.68 5.29
CA ARG A 54 -6.09 -1.77 5.07
C ARG A 54 -5.58 -3.14 5.56
N PRO A 55 -4.40 -3.63 5.11
CA PRO A 55 -3.89 -4.90 5.62
C PRO A 55 -3.51 -4.84 7.10
N ALA A 56 -2.97 -3.71 7.60
CA ALA A 56 -2.66 -3.57 9.01
C ALA A 56 -3.92 -3.72 9.88
N TYR A 57 -4.99 -3.05 9.50
CA TYR A 57 -6.28 -3.16 10.18
C TYR A 57 -6.82 -4.59 10.12
N ASN A 58 -6.88 -5.20 8.92
CA ASN A 58 -7.46 -6.53 8.77
C ASN A 58 -6.66 -7.61 9.49
N MET A 59 -5.31 -7.58 9.42
CA MET A 59 -4.46 -8.55 10.13
C MET A 59 -4.67 -8.51 11.64
N ILE A 60 -4.77 -7.32 12.24
CA ILE A 60 -5.02 -7.17 13.68
C ILE A 60 -6.43 -7.62 14.04
N MET A 61 -7.45 -7.17 13.29
CA MET A 61 -8.84 -7.54 13.55
C MET A 61 -9.09 -9.05 13.42
N LYS A 62 -8.50 -9.69 12.42
CA LYS A 62 -8.62 -11.14 12.22
C LYS A 62 -7.89 -11.94 13.29
N ALA A 63 -6.72 -11.49 13.73
CA ALA A 63 -6.02 -12.11 14.85
C ALA A 63 -6.82 -11.99 16.17
N GLU A 64 -7.46 -10.84 16.40
CA GLU A 64 -8.37 -10.61 17.54
C GLU A 64 -9.59 -11.53 17.44
N GLN A 65 -10.26 -11.60 16.28
CA GLN A 65 -11.43 -12.46 16.06
C GLN A 65 -11.12 -13.94 16.27
N ARG A 66 -9.91 -14.39 15.92
CA ARG A 66 -9.43 -15.77 16.16
C ARG A 66 -8.99 -16.01 17.61
N GLY A 67 -9.01 -15.00 18.47
CA GLY A 67 -8.57 -15.09 19.86
C GLY A 67 -7.03 -15.25 20.01
N GLN A 68 -6.27 -14.93 18.98
CA GLN A 68 -4.80 -14.98 19.01
C GLN A 68 -4.19 -13.83 19.80
N ILE A 69 -4.87 -12.70 19.85
CA ILE A 69 -4.51 -11.49 20.58
C ILE A 69 -5.74 -10.86 21.22
N LYS A 70 -5.49 -10.04 22.25
CA LYS A 70 -6.49 -9.19 22.92
C LYS A 70 -5.88 -7.84 23.26
N PRO A 71 -6.68 -6.76 23.43
CA PRO A 71 -6.16 -5.46 23.86
C PRO A 71 -5.21 -5.57 25.06
N GLY A 72 -4.09 -4.87 24.99
CA GLY A 72 -2.98 -4.93 25.96
C GLY A 72 -1.82 -5.85 25.55
N ASP A 73 -2.04 -6.79 24.63
CA ASP A 73 -0.98 -7.65 24.11
C ASP A 73 0.04 -6.86 23.26
N THR A 74 1.21 -7.46 23.05
CA THR A 74 2.28 -6.89 22.24
C THR A 74 2.29 -7.50 20.84
N LEU A 75 2.30 -6.65 19.83
CA LEU A 75 2.48 -7.00 18.42
C LEU A 75 3.91 -6.66 17.99
N ILE A 76 4.48 -7.47 17.12
CA ILE A 76 5.85 -7.32 16.62
C ILE A 76 5.80 -7.38 15.09
N GLU A 77 6.54 -6.49 14.41
CA GLU A 77 6.73 -6.59 12.95
C GLU A 77 8.08 -6.03 12.54
N ALA A 78 8.71 -6.70 11.56
CA ALA A 78 9.91 -6.21 10.90
C ALA A 78 9.52 -5.39 9.68
N THR A 79 9.66 -4.06 9.77
CA THR A 79 9.30 -3.15 8.68
C THR A 79 9.87 -1.75 8.85
N SER A 80 10.31 -1.15 7.78
CA SER A 80 10.83 0.23 7.77
C SER A 80 9.92 1.23 7.04
N GLY A 81 8.76 0.78 6.59
CA GLY A 81 7.91 1.57 5.70
C GLY A 81 6.50 1.80 6.22
N ASN A 82 5.61 1.99 5.25
CA ASN A 82 4.20 2.29 5.48
C ASN A 82 3.47 1.26 6.35
N THR A 83 3.87 -0.02 6.28
CA THR A 83 3.29 -1.07 7.14
C THR A 83 3.51 -0.77 8.61
N GLY A 84 4.72 -0.34 9.00
CA GLY A 84 5.01 0.00 10.39
C GLY A 84 4.18 1.18 10.90
N ILE A 85 4.01 2.21 10.08
CA ILE A 85 3.17 3.37 10.43
C ILE A 85 1.70 2.94 10.60
N ALA A 86 1.19 2.14 9.66
CA ALA A 86 -0.18 1.65 9.70
C ALA A 86 -0.44 0.74 10.90
N LEU A 87 0.46 -0.21 11.18
CA LEU A 87 0.37 -1.09 12.35
C LEU A 87 0.42 -0.30 13.66
N ALA A 88 1.30 0.71 13.76
CA ALA A 88 1.37 1.58 14.93
C ALA A 88 0.06 2.34 15.16
N MET A 89 -0.55 2.88 14.09
CA MET A 89 -1.85 3.55 14.17
C MET A 89 -2.94 2.60 14.66
N VAL A 90 -3.07 1.42 14.04
CA VAL A 90 -4.12 0.46 14.43
C VAL A 90 -3.90 -0.05 15.85
N ALA A 91 -2.65 -0.32 16.24
CA ALA A 91 -2.31 -0.71 17.60
C ALA A 91 -2.74 0.36 18.62
N ALA A 92 -2.47 1.64 18.32
CA ALA A 92 -2.91 2.76 19.16
C ALA A 92 -4.45 2.81 19.29
N MET A 93 -5.17 2.66 18.17
CA MET A 93 -6.64 2.65 18.13
C MET A 93 -7.26 1.52 18.97
N ARG A 94 -6.63 0.34 18.90
CA ARG A 94 -7.17 -0.90 19.48
C ARG A 94 -6.58 -1.27 20.83
N GLY A 95 -5.66 -0.46 21.38
CA GLY A 95 -5.07 -0.67 22.69
C GLY A 95 -4.02 -1.78 22.73
N TYR A 96 -3.29 -2.02 21.64
CA TYR A 96 -2.14 -2.92 21.57
C TYR A 96 -0.83 -2.17 21.79
N LYS A 97 0.19 -2.87 22.26
CA LYS A 97 1.58 -2.40 22.25
C LYS A 97 2.20 -2.80 20.94
N MET A 98 2.91 -1.88 20.27
CA MET A 98 3.54 -2.16 18.98
C MET A 98 5.06 -2.04 19.08
N LYS A 99 5.79 -3.10 18.72
CA LYS A 99 7.24 -3.13 18.56
C LYS A 99 7.57 -3.26 17.08
N LEU A 100 8.33 -2.32 16.54
CA LEU A 100 8.74 -2.29 15.14
C LEU A 100 10.26 -2.40 15.04
N ILE A 101 10.72 -3.43 14.33
CA ILE A 101 12.14 -3.67 14.11
C ILE A 101 12.49 -3.22 12.70
N MET A 102 13.47 -2.33 12.58
CA MET A 102 13.76 -1.67 11.32
C MET A 102 15.24 -1.36 11.13
N PRO A 103 15.74 -1.28 9.88
CA PRO A 103 17.08 -0.78 9.63
C PRO A 103 17.27 0.66 10.14
N GLY A 104 18.41 0.92 10.76
CA GLY A 104 18.71 2.23 11.34
C GLY A 104 18.73 3.39 10.34
N ASN A 105 18.97 3.12 9.05
CA ASN A 105 18.99 4.09 7.95
C ASN A 105 17.60 4.45 7.39
N SER A 106 16.51 4.01 8.01
CA SER A 106 15.16 4.42 7.63
C SER A 106 14.95 5.93 7.84
N SER A 107 14.12 6.56 6.99
CA SER A 107 13.91 8.02 7.04
C SER A 107 13.36 8.49 8.38
N GLN A 108 13.74 9.70 8.79
CA GLN A 108 13.37 10.25 10.08
C GLN A 108 11.86 10.44 10.20
N GLU A 109 11.20 10.90 9.11
CA GLU A 109 9.74 11.12 9.09
C GLU A 109 8.96 9.84 9.38
N ARG A 110 9.44 8.68 8.88
CA ARG A 110 8.80 7.39 9.17
C ARG A 110 8.99 6.97 10.61
N LYS A 111 10.21 7.15 11.16
CA LYS A 111 10.49 6.87 12.58
C LYS A 111 9.61 7.73 13.49
N ASP A 112 9.49 9.02 13.18
CA ASP A 112 8.71 9.95 13.98
C ASP A 112 7.21 9.68 13.88
N ALA A 113 6.70 9.32 12.70
CA ALA A 113 5.31 8.90 12.53
C ALA A 113 4.97 7.65 13.36
N MET A 114 5.85 6.63 13.35
CA MET A 114 5.66 5.43 14.17
C MET A 114 5.66 5.74 15.68
N ARG A 115 6.61 6.58 16.13
CA ARG A 115 6.70 7.02 17.54
C ARG A 115 5.50 7.85 17.96
N ALA A 116 4.98 8.70 17.06
CA ALA A 116 3.79 9.51 17.34
C ALA A 116 2.57 8.65 17.69
N TYR A 117 2.47 7.46 17.10
CA TYR A 117 1.44 6.46 17.45
C TYR A 117 1.82 5.59 18.67
N GLY A 118 2.97 5.84 19.31
CA GLY A 118 3.39 5.11 20.51
C GLY A 118 4.13 3.80 20.26
N ALA A 119 4.59 3.53 19.05
CA ALA A 119 5.37 2.33 18.76
C ALA A 119 6.79 2.41 19.37
N GLU A 120 7.24 1.30 19.91
CA GLU A 120 8.64 1.08 20.30
C GLU A 120 9.45 0.70 19.04
N LEU A 121 10.52 1.45 18.76
CA LEU A 121 11.39 1.19 17.61
C LEU A 121 12.67 0.49 18.06
N ILE A 122 12.99 -0.63 17.41
CA ILE A 122 14.18 -1.42 17.62
C ILE A 122 15.00 -1.36 16.33
N GLU A 123 16.26 -0.93 16.41
CA GLU A 123 17.12 -0.85 15.25
C GLU A 123 17.83 -2.17 14.97
N ALA A 124 17.89 -2.53 13.69
CA ALA A 124 18.64 -3.66 13.15
C ALA A 124 19.59 -3.18 12.06
N THR A 125 20.56 -4.00 11.69
CA THR A 125 21.54 -3.65 10.65
C THR A 125 20.93 -3.67 9.24
N ASN A 126 19.99 -4.59 8.98
CA ASN A 126 19.27 -4.74 7.72
C ASN A 126 17.91 -5.40 7.96
N MET A 127 17.13 -5.62 6.90
CA MET A 127 15.78 -6.20 7.00
C MET A 127 15.78 -7.70 7.32
N GLU A 128 16.78 -8.43 6.88
CA GLU A 128 16.95 -9.86 7.18
C GLU A 128 17.14 -10.04 8.69
N VAL A 129 18.09 -9.31 9.29
CA VAL A 129 18.31 -9.30 10.74
C VAL A 129 17.06 -8.84 11.49
N ALA A 130 16.34 -7.83 10.99
CA ALA A 130 15.10 -7.37 11.61
C ALA A 130 14.05 -8.48 11.67
N ARG A 131 13.89 -9.26 10.59
CA ARG A 131 12.97 -10.40 10.54
C ARG A 131 13.36 -11.52 11.51
N ASP A 132 14.65 -11.85 11.57
CA ASP A 132 15.16 -12.87 12.49
C ASP A 132 14.95 -12.44 13.95
N MET A 133 15.19 -11.18 14.27
CA MET A 133 14.92 -10.62 15.59
C MET A 133 13.43 -10.68 15.95
N ALA A 134 12.54 -10.35 15.02
CA ALA A 134 11.10 -10.45 15.25
C ALA A 134 10.67 -11.88 15.61
N LEU A 135 11.15 -12.87 14.85
CA LEU A 135 10.85 -14.28 15.09
C LEU A 135 11.45 -14.78 16.40
N GLN A 136 12.66 -14.35 16.74
CA GLN A 136 13.27 -14.65 18.03
C GLN A 136 12.44 -14.10 19.18
N MET A 137 12.07 -12.82 19.13
CA MET A 137 11.25 -12.19 20.17
C MET A 137 9.90 -12.90 20.33
N GLN A 138 9.27 -13.34 19.23
CA GLN A 138 8.06 -14.16 19.30
C GLN A 138 8.32 -15.50 19.99
N SER A 139 9.42 -16.19 19.65
CA SER A 139 9.76 -17.48 20.28
C SER A 139 10.03 -17.38 21.77
N GLU A 140 10.49 -16.21 22.23
CA GLU A 140 10.71 -15.85 23.62
C GLU A 140 9.42 -15.36 24.34
N GLY A 141 8.27 -15.37 23.65
CA GLY A 141 6.98 -14.97 24.22
C GLY A 141 6.80 -13.45 24.41
N GLN A 142 7.59 -12.63 23.69
CA GLN A 142 7.54 -11.17 23.85
C GLN A 142 6.40 -10.51 23.06
N GLY A 143 5.69 -11.25 22.23
CA GLY A 143 4.55 -10.78 21.42
C GLY A 143 4.27 -11.65 20.22
N LEU A 144 3.26 -11.26 19.41
CA LEU A 144 2.88 -11.93 18.16
C LEU A 144 3.46 -11.18 16.95
N VAL A 145 4.12 -11.91 16.05
CA VAL A 145 4.52 -11.40 14.73
C VAL A 145 3.37 -11.58 13.75
N LEU A 146 2.92 -10.49 13.12
CA LEU A 146 1.80 -10.52 12.16
C LEU A 146 2.18 -11.10 10.79
N ASN A 147 3.46 -10.96 10.41
CA ASN A 147 4.05 -11.55 9.18
C ASN A 147 3.34 -11.11 7.88
N GLN A 148 3.49 -9.87 7.50
CA GLN A 148 2.87 -9.29 6.29
C GLN A 148 3.16 -10.05 4.98
N PHE A 149 4.25 -10.82 4.90
CA PHE A 149 4.67 -11.57 3.70
C PHE A 149 4.05 -12.95 3.57
N GLY A 150 3.46 -13.46 4.64
CA GLY A 150 2.87 -14.80 4.70
C GLY A 150 1.45 -14.82 5.25
N ASN A 151 0.91 -13.69 5.66
CA ASN A 151 -0.39 -13.59 6.29
C ASN A 151 -1.51 -13.45 5.25
N PRO A 152 -2.43 -14.41 5.13
CA PRO A 152 -3.53 -14.33 4.17
C PRO A 152 -4.48 -13.17 4.43
N ASP A 153 -4.55 -12.65 5.65
CA ASP A 153 -5.38 -11.51 6.01
C ASP A 153 -4.92 -10.22 5.31
N ASN A 154 -3.65 -10.14 4.89
CA ASN A 154 -3.15 -9.06 4.03
C ASN A 154 -3.84 -9.08 2.66
N VAL A 155 -3.96 -10.24 2.04
CA VAL A 155 -4.67 -10.42 0.76
C VAL A 155 -6.17 -10.18 0.93
N GLU A 156 -6.74 -10.74 1.99
CA GLU A 156 -8.17 -10.61 2.29
C GLU A 156 -8.61 -9.16 2.48
N ALA A 157 -7.78 -8.31 3.09
CA ALA A 157 -8.05 -6.88 3.23
C ALA A 157 -8.42 -6.21 1.90
N HIS A 158 -7.66 -6.50 0.86
CA HIS A 158 -7.87 -5.93 -0.46
C HIS A 158 -8.97 -6.62 -1.25
N TYR A 159 -9.17 -7.91 -1.04
CA TYR A 159 -10.29 -8.66 -1.61
C TYR A 159 -11.63 -8.15 -1.10
N LEU A 160 -11.73 -7.86 0.20
CA LEU A 160 -12.96 -7.41 0.84
C LEU A 160 -13.24 -5.91 0.66
N THR A 161 -12.22 -5.09 0.40
CA THR A 161 -12.37 -3.63 0.39
C THR A 161 -11.94 -2.98 -0.91
N THR A 162 -10.66 -2.99 -1.25
CA THR A 162 -10.09 -2.24 -2.39
C THR A 162 -10.63 -2.75 -3.73
N GLY A 163 -10.72 -4.07 -3.91
CA GLY A 163 -11.27 -4.68 -5.12
C GLY A 163 -12.72 -4.26 -5.37
N PRO A 164 -13.65 -4.45 -4.41
CA PRO A 164 -15.03 -3.99 -4.51
C PRO A 164 -15.16 -2.49 -4.76
N GLU A 165 -14.36 -1.65 -4.07
CA GLU A 165 -14.36 -0.20 -4.28
C GLU A 165 -14.00 0.17 -5.72
N ILE A 166 -12.93 -0.40 -6.28
CA ILE A 166 -12.50 -0.15 -7.67
C ILE A 166 -13.58 -0.59 -8.64
N TRP A 167 -14.14 -1.78 -8.46
CA TRP A 167 -15.21 -2.29 -9.32
C TRP A 167 -16.43 -1.37 -9.34
N GLN A 168 -16.90 -0.96 -8.16
CA GLN A 168 -18.03 -0.05 -8.01
C GLN A 168 -17.73 1.34 -8.58
N GLN A 169 -16.58 1.92 -8.28
CA GLN A 169 -16.19 3.26 -8.71
C GLN A 169 -15.98 3.36 -10.23
N THR A 170 -15.63 2.25 -10.88
CA THR A 170 -15.52 2.17 -12.34
C THR A 170 -16.83 1.71 -13.01
N ALA A 171 -17.88 1.45 -12.24
CA ALA A 171 -19.11 0.82 -12.72
C ALA A 171 -18.84 -0.46 -13.55
N GLY A 172 -17.84 -1.25 -13.13
CA GLY A 172 -17.42 -2.48 -13.81
C GLY A 172 -16.71 -2.29 -15.15
N LYS A 173 -16.34 -1.06 -15.52
CA LYS A 173 -15.72 -0.76 -16.83
C LYS A 173 -14.19 -0.89 -16.84
N ILE A 174 -13.58 -1.20 -15.71
CA ILE A 174 -12.12 -1.40 -15.63
C ILE A 174 -11.67 -2.52 -16.59
N THR A 175 -10.60 -2.25 -17.35
CA THR A 175 -9.98 -3.22 -18.27
C THR A 175 -8.56 -3.62 -17.83
N HIS A 176 -7.84 -2.72 -17.15
CA HIS A 176 -6.47 -2.95 -16.70
C HIS A 176 -6.32 -2.48 -15.25
N PHE A 177 -5.70 -3.32 -14.44
CA PHE A 177 -5.34 -2.99 -13.07
C PHE A 177 -3.82 -3.02 -12.90
N VAL A 178 -3.24 -1.93 -12.42
CA VAL A 178 -1.79 -1.73 -12.30
C VAL A 178 -1.40 -1.55 -10.83
N SER A 179 -0.51 -2.39 -10.33
CA SER A 179 -0.09 -2.35 -8.92
C SER A 179 1.40 -2.65 -8.73
N SER A 180 2.06 -1.80 -7.98
CA SER A 180 3.42 -2.04 -7.48
C SER A 180 3.46 -3.24 -6.54
N MET A 181 4.46 -4.12 -6.69
CA MET A 181 4.60 -5.35 -5.92
C MET A 181 5.65 -5.20 -4.80
N GLY A 182 5.17 -5.08 -3.55
CA GLY A 182 5.97 -5.21 -2.33
C GLY A 182 5.72 -6.55 -1.66
N THR A 183 4.80 -6.63 -0.69
CA THR A 183 4.34 -7.89 -0.10
C THR A 183 3.47 -8.72 -1.04
N THR A 184 3.03 -8.14 -2.13
CA THR A 184 2.06 -8.67 -3.11
C THR A 184 0.61 -8.72 -2.64
N GLY A 185 0.31 -8.43 -1.38
CA GLY A 185 -1.05 -8.52 -0.83
C GLY A 185 -2.08 -7.69 -1.61
N THR A 186 -1.70 -6.47 -2.02
CA THR A 186 -2.58 -5.57 -2.79
C THR A 186 -3.00 -6.19 -4.12
N ILE A 187 -2.00 -6.60 -4.94
CA ILE A 187 -2.29 -7.17 -6.26
C ILE A 187 -3.00 -8.52 -6.14
N MET A 188 -2.67 -9.33 -5.14
CA MET A 188 -3.32 -10.64 -4.92
C MET A 188 -4.79 -10.50 -4.53
N GLY A 189 -5.11 -9.61 -3.60
CA GLY A 189 -6.50 -9.40 -3.16
C GLY A 189 -7.36 -8.79 -4.24
N ILE A 190 -6.86 -7.73 -4.90
CA ILE A 190 -7.60 -7.04 -5.95
C ILE A 190 -7.75 -7.91 -7.19
N SER A 191 -6.70 -8.60 -7.65
CA SER A 191 -6.77 -9.49 -8.81
C SER A 191 -7.77 -10.61 -8.61
N LYS A 192 -7.79 -11.22 -7.40
CA LYS A 192 -8.77 -12.24 -7.07
C LYS A 192 -10.20 -11.71 -7.26
N TYR A 193 -10.51 -10.57 -6.66
CA TYR A 193 -11.84 -9.98 -6.76
C TYR A 193 -12.20 -9.58 -8.20
N LEU A 194 -11.32 -8.87 -8.90
CA LEU A 194 -11.60 -8.38 -10.24
C LEU A 194 -11.75 -9.51 -11.27
N LYS A 195 -10.91 -10.55 -11.20
CA LYS A 195 -11.01 -11.73 -12.08
C LYS A 195 -12.29 -12.55 -11.83
N GLU A 196 -12.82 -12.55 -10.62
CA GLU A 196 -14.13 -13.14 -10.31
C GLU A 196 -15.30 -12.33 -10.93
N GLN A 197 -15.14 -11.01 -11.07
CA GLN A 197 -16.14 -10.17 -11.73
C GLN A 197 -16.04 -10.23 -13.26
N ASN A 198 -14.84 -10.14 -13.80
CA ASN A 198 -14.56 -10.21 -15.23
C ASN A 198 -13.14 -10.80 -15.45
N PRO A 199 -13.03 -12.04 -15.98
CA PRO A 199 -11.74 -12.70 -16.19
C PRO A 199 -10.85 -12.03 -17.25
N ASP A 200 -11.41 -11.16 -18.12
CA ASP A 200 -10.66 -10.49 -19.18
C ASP A 200 -9.86 -9.28 -18.69
N ILE A 201 -10.09 -8.80 -17.45
CA ILE A 201 -9.34 -7.70 -16.87
C ILE A 201 -7.86 -8.08 -16.78
N GLN A 202 -7.01 -7.24 -17.37
CA GLN A 202 -5.55 -7.44 -17.36
C GLN A 202 -4.98 -6.96 -16.02
N ILE A 203 -4.22 -7.82 -15.36
CA ILE A 203 -3.56 -7.57 -14.08
C ILE A 203 -2.06 -7.37 -14.32
N ILE A 204 -1.58 -6.14 -14.08
CA ILE A 204 -0.20 -5.76 -14.32
C ILE A 204 0.53 -5.53 -12.99
N GLY A 205 1.49 -6.37 -12.70
CA GLY A 205 2.39 -6.24 -11.55
C GLY A 205 3.63 -5.43 -11.92
N LEU A 206 4.08 -4.57 -11.02
CA LEU A 206 5.25 -3.72 -11.25
C LEU A 206 6.37 -4.07 -10.27
N GLN A 207 7.59 -4.19 -10.80
CA GLN A 207 8.80 -4.39 -10.02
C GLN A 207 9.90 -3.40 -10.46
N PRO A 208 10.90 -3.09 -9.61
CA PRO A 208 12.02 -2.24 -10.02
C PRO A 208 12.80 -2.91 -11.16
N SER A 209 13.27 -2.12 -12.13
CA SER A 209 14.27 -2.59 -13.11
C SER A 209 15.54 -3.07 -12.39
N GLU A 210 16.33 -3.90 -13.04
CA GLU A 210 17.60 -4.36 -12.49
C GLU A 210 18.49 -3.15 -12.13
N GLY A 211 19.05 -3.18 -10.91
CA GLY A 211 19.84 -2.06 -10.36
C GLY A 211 19.04 -0.88 -9.82
N SER A 212 17.71 -0.84 -10.00
CA SER A 212 16.84 0.19 -9.43
C SER A 212 16.42 -0.14 -8.00
N ASN A 213 16.34 0.89 -7.15
CA ASN A 213 15.84 0.78 -5.78
C ASN A 213 14.66 1.74 -5.59
N ILE A 214 13.45 1.20 -5.56
CA ILE A 214 12.22 1.96 -5.37
C ILE A 214 11.59 1.60 -4.04
N ALA A 215 11.41 2.59 -3.17
CA ALA A 215 10.83 2.38 -1.84
C ALA A 215 9.43 1.74 -1.93
N GLY A 216 9.21 0.68 -1.16
CA GLY A 216 7.92 -0.01 -1.06
C GLY A 216 7.67 -1.11 -2.08
N ILE A 217 8.51 -1.26 -3.10
CA ILE A 217 8.44 -2.36 -4.07
C ILE A 217 9.77 -3.10 -4.18
N ARG A 218 9.70 -4.34 -4.65
CA ARG A 218 10.89 -5.19 -4.73
C ARG A 218 10.85 -6.08 -5.97
N ARG A 219 12.05 -6.34 -6.52
CA ARG A 219 12.30 -7.48 -7.39
C ARG A 219 12.71 -8.64 -6.51
N TRP A 220 11.81 -9.59 -6.29
CA TRP A 220 12.03 -10.69 -5.38
C TRP A 220 12.88 -11.79 -6.04
N PRO A 221 13.99 -12.23 -5.40
CA PRO A 221 14.59 -13.52 -5.70
C PRO A 221 13.59 -14.64 -5.43
N GLN A 222 13.69 -15.75 -6.18
CA GLN A 222 12.74 -16.86 -6.09
C GLN A 222 12.58 -17.41 -4.66
N GLU A 223 13.69 -17.52 -3.94
CA GLU A 223 13.73 -18.04 -2.57
C GLU A 223 13.11 -17.13 -1.51
N TYR A 224 12.90 -15.84 -1.84
CA TYR A 224 12.32 -14.83 -0.92
C TYR A 224 10.95 -14.34 -1.34
N LEU A 225 10.35 -14.94 -2.37
CA LEU A 225 9.00 -14.59 -2.78
C LEU A 225 8.05 -14.65 -1.58
N PRO A 226 7.17 -13.65 -1.40
CA PRO A 226 6.11 -13.72 -0.39
C PRO A 226 5.26 -14.97 -0.59
N THR A 227 4.99 -15.71 0.48
CA THR A 227 4.23 -16.98 0.38
C THR A 227 2.76 -16.76 0.01
N ILE A 228 2.27 -15.53 0.10
CA ILE A 228 0.93 -15.12 -0.36
C ILE A 228 0.88 -14.82 -1.85
N PHE A 229 2.01 -14.82 -2.57
CA PHE A 229 2.07 -14.52 -4.00
C PHE A 229 1.67 -15.73 -4.86
N ASP A 230 0.70 -15.51 -5.73
CA ASP A 230 0.27 -16.47 -6.76
C ASP A 230 0.52 -15.84 -8.14
N PRO A 231 1.59 -16.24 -8.85
CA PRO A 231 1.94 -15.66 -10.15
C PRO A 231 0.89 -15.89 -11.24
N SER A 232 0.04 -16.91 -11.09
CA SER A 232 -1.03 -17.20 -12.07
C SER A 232 -2.11 -16.11 -12.14
N ARG A 233 -2.15 -15.20 -11.16
CA ARG A 233 -3.10 -14.08 -11.10
C ARG A 233 -2.56 -12.79 -11.71
N VAL A 234 -1.34 -12.79 -12.18
CA VAL A 234 -0.68 -11.62 -12.79
C VAL A 234 -0.45 -11.92 -14.26
N ASP A 235 -1.15 -11.16 -15.13
CA ASP A 235 -1.09 -11.40 -16.57
C ASP A 235 0.22 -10.87 -17.17
N GLN A 236 0.76 -9.78 -16.59
CA GLN A 236 2.02 -9.17 -17.04
C GLN A 236 2.80 -8.59 -15.86
N ILE A 237 4.13 -8.70 -15.91
CA ILE A 237 5.03 -7.98 -15.00
C ILE A 237 5.82 -6.97 -15.82
N MET A 238 5.81 -5.70 -15.39
CA MET A 238 6.58 -4.62 -16.00
C MET A 238 7.70 -4.16 -15.07
N ASP A 239 8.87 -3.98 -15.65
CA ASP A 239 10.03 -3.41 -14.99
C ASP A 239 9.97 -1.88 -15.02
N ILE A 240 10.19 -1.24 -13.86
CA ILE A 240 10.15 0.22 -13.74
C ILE A 240 11.55 0.76 -13.46
N PRO A 241 12.11 1.61 -14.34
CA PRO A 241 13.30 2.36 -14.02
C PRO A 241 13.05 3.36 -12.87
N GLN A 242 13.95 3.41 -11.90
CA GLN A 242 13.83 4.32 -10.74
C GLN A 242 13.68 5.78 -11.21
N ILE A 243 14.48 6.20 -12.18
CA ILE A 243 14.46 7.58 -12.69
C ILE A 243 13.09 7.97 -13.25
N GLU A 244 12.43 7.06 -13.98
CA GLU A 244 11.09 7.30 -14.53
C GLU A 244 10.02 7.36 -13.43
N ALA A 245 10.15 6.51 -12.41
CA ALA A 245 9.26 6.53 -11.26
C ALA A 245 9.38 7.85 -10.48
N GLU A 246 10.60 8.32 -10.22
CA GLU A 246 10.86 9.59 -9.53
C GLU A 246 10.39 10.81 -10.33
N LYS A 247 10.74 10.86 -11.62
CA LYS A 247 10.30 11.92 -12.54
C LYS A 247 8.76 11.99 -12.62
N THR A 248 8.11 10.83 -12.72
CA THR A 248 6.65 10.77 -12.79
C THR A 248 6.00 11.14 -11.46
N ALA A 249 6.59 10.81 -10.31
CA ALA A 249 6.11 11.26 -8.99
C ALA A 249 6.12 12.80 -8.88
N ARG A 250 7.20 13.46 -9.36
CA ARG A 250 7.28 14.92 -9.41
C ARG A 250 6.26 15.53 -10.39
N ARG A 251 6.10 14.94 -11.56
CA ARG A 251 5.09 15.36 -12.55
C ARG A 251 3.66 15.17 -12.03
N LEU A 252 3.40 14.09 -11.31
CA LEU A 252 2.09 13.82 -10.70
C LEU A 252 1.72 14.93 -9.71
N ALA A 253 2.67 15.40 -8.90
CA ALA A 253 2.46 16.55 -8.02
C ALA A 253 2.23 17.87 -8.80
N ARG A 254 3.09 18.17 -9.78
CA ARG A 254 3.06 19.45 -10.51
C ARG A 254 1.88 19.56 -11.49
N GLN A 255 1.49 18.47 -12.12
CA GLN A 255 0.50 18.46 -13.21
C GLN A 255 -0.89 18.02 -12.76
N GLU A 256 -0.98 17.10 -11.79
CA GLU A 256 -2.27 16.56 -11.32
C GLU A 256 -2.63 17.02 -9.89
N GLY A 257 -1.71 17.69 -9.18
CA GLY A 257 -1.91 18.11 -7.78
C GLY A 257 -1.87 16.94 -6.79
N ILE A 258 -1.32 15.79 -7.19
CA ILE A 258 -1.26 14.58 -6.38
C ILE A 258 0.18 14.37 -5.93
N SER A 259 0.49 14.68 -4.66
CA SER A 259 1.80 14.42 -4.06
C SER A 259 1.84 12.97 -3.54
N ALA A 260 2.72 12.16 -4.11
CA ALA A 260 2.84 10.74 -3.81
C ALA A 260 4.29 10.25 -3.88
N GLY A 261 4.56 9.05 -3.35
CA GLY A 261 5.90 8.47 -3.34
C GLY A 261 6.33 7.88 -4.69
N THR A 262 7.59 7.44 -4.75
CA THR A 262 8.22 6.93 -5.98
C THR A 262 7.50 5.72 -6.57
N SER A 263 7.02 4.79 -5.73
CA SER A 263 6.25 3.63 -6.22
C SER A 263 4.94 4.02 -6.92
N SER A 264 4.31 5.09 -6.46
CA SER A 264 3.12 5.66 -7.08
C SER A 264 3.46 6.31 -8.43
N GLY A 265 4.58 7.03 -8.50
CA GLY A 265 5.10 7.56 -9.77
C GLY A 265 5.33 6.45 -10.78
N GLY A 266 5.93 5.33 -10.36
CA GLY A 266 6.11 4.14 -11.21
C GLY A 266 4.79 3.53 -11.69
N ALA A 267 3.78 3.47 -10.82
CA ALA A 267 2.46 2.96 -11.19
C ALA A 267 1.77 3.85 -12.23
N VAL A 268 1.87 5.17 -12.09
CA VAL A 268 1.34 6.13 -13.06
C VAL A 268 2.11 6.07 -14.38
N TRP A 269 3.46 6.01 -14.34
CA TRP A 269 4.29 5.84 -15.53
C TRP A 269 3.89 4.61 -16.35
N ALA A 270 3.79 3.46 -15.70
CA ALA A 270 3.38 2.22 -16.35
C ALA A 270 1.96 2.33 -16.93
N SER A 271 1.03 2.97 -16.21
CA SER A 271 -0.35 3.16 -16.66
C SER A 271 -0.43 4.06 -17.90
N VAL A 272 0.39 5.09 -17.99
CA VAL A 272 0.49 5.94 -19.18
C VAL A 272 1.04 5.14 -20.37
N LYS A 273 2.06 4.29 -20.17
CA LYS A 273 2.60 3.41 -21.22
C LYS A 273 1.54 2.43 -21.74
N ILE A 274 0.76 1.83 -20.85
CA ILE A 274 -0.35 0.95 -21.24
C ILE A 274 -1.42 1.75 -22.02
N ALA A 275 -1.72 2.97 -21.60
CA ALA A 275 -2.69 3.84 -22.25
C ALA A 275 -2.29 4.24 -23.68
N GLU A 276 -1.00 4.43 -23.93
CA GLU A 276 -0.45 4.72 -25.28
C GLU A 276 -0.72 3.57 -26.27
N GLU A 277 -0.75 2.33 -25.78
CA GLU A 277 -0.93 1.12 -26.60
C GLU A 277 -2.40 0.66 -26.67
N ASN A 278 -3.26 1.13 -25.74
CA ASN A 278 -4.64 0.65 -25.57
C ASN A 278 -5.63 1.82 -25.52
N PRO A 279 -6.04 2.38 -26.63
CA PRO A 279 -6.85 3.61 -26.70
C PRO A 279 -8.21 3.52 -26.00
N ASP A 280 -8.84 2.34 -25.97
CA ASP A 280 -10.14 2.13 -25.35
C ASP A 280 -10.05 1.67 -23.89
N ALA A 281 -8.85 1.60 -23.31
CA ALA A 281 -8.65 1.06 -21.98
C ALA A 281 -9.19 1.98 -20.87
N VAL A 282 -9.74 1.36 -19.83
CA VAL A 282 -10.01 1.96 -18.52
C VAL A 282 -9.00 1.35 -17.53
N ILE A 283 -7.98 2.12 -17.21
CA ILE A 283 -6.82 1.66 -16.43
C ILE A 283 -6.93 2.24 -15.02
N VAL A 284 -6.83 1.38 -14.01
CA VAL A 284 -6.75 1.80 -12.61
C VAL A 284 -5.37 1.47 -12.06
N CYS A 285 -4.68 2.46 -11.51
CA CYS A 285 -3.43 2.27 -10.78
C CYS A 285 -3.56 2.66 -9.31
N ILE A 286 -2.75 2.01 -8.47
CA ILE A 286 -2.68 2.33 -7.04
C ILE A 286 -1.65 3.45 -6.81
N VAL A 287 -2.11 4.58 -6.26
CA VAL A 287 -1.27 5.62 -5.67
C VAL A 287 -1.13 5.29 -4.18
N CYS A 288 0.00 4.66 -3.83
CA CYS A 288 0.16 3.89 -2.61
C CYS A 288 0.16 4.74 -1.33
N ASP A 289 0.73 5.95 -1.38
CA ASP A 289 0.97 6.78 -0.20
C ASP A 289 1.09 8.26 -0.55
N ARG A 290 1.31 9.10 0.48
CA ARG A 290 1.52 10.53 0.33
C ARG A 290 3.00 10.88 0.20
N GLY A 291 3.28 11.96 -0.54
CA GLY A 291 4.63 12.48 -0.79
C GLY A 291 5.34 13.08 0.42
N ASP A 292 4.60 13.49 1.46
CA ASP A 292 5.15 14.04 2.70
C ASP A 292 6.13 13.09 3.44
N ARG A 293 6.09 11.80 3.13
CA ARG A 293 7.01 10.78 3.66
C ARG A 293 8.36 10.71 2.97
N TYR A 294 8.56 11.53 1.94
CA TYR A 294 9.73 11.52 1.07
C TYR A 294 10.45 12.86 1.02
N LEU A 295 10.09 13.82 1.88
CA LEU A 295 10.65 15.17 1.87
C LEU A 295 12.17 15.17 2.13
N SER A 296 12.64 14.37 3.08
CA SER A 296 14.08 14.24 3.39
C SER A 296 14.86 13.39 2.39
N THR A 297 14.17 12.67 1.48
CA THR A 297 14.84 11.78 0.53
C THR A 297 15.40 12.49 -0.71
N GLY A 298 15.08 13.77 -0.88
CA GLY A 298 15.45 14.55 -2.07
C GLY A 298 14.54 14.32 -3.29
N LEU A 299 13.49 13.47 -3.19
CA LEU A 299 12.60 13.17 -4.31
C LEU A 299 12.03 14.43 -4.99
N PHE A 300 11.67 15.45 -4.21
CA PHE A 300 11.07 16.68 -4.70
C PHE A 300 12.04 17.87 -4.81
N SER A 301 13.32 17.65 -4.49
CA SER A 301 14.36 18.71 -4.52
C SER A 301 15.09 18.78 -5.86
N VAL A 302 14.83 17.86 -6.77
CA VAL A 302 15.44 17.81 -8.10
C VAL A 302 14.54 18.56 -9.10
N GLU A 303 15.13 19.43 -9.89
CA GLU A 303 14.49 20.00 -11.07
C GLU A 303 14.66 19.02 -12.23
N ASP A 304 13.55 18.57 -12.80
CA ASP A 304 13.58 17.80 -14.03
C ASP A 304 13.88 18.78 -15.18
N GLU A 305 14.86 18.49 -16.03
CA GLU A 305 15.01 19.15 -17.32
C GLU A 305 13.75 18.85 -18.15
N GLU A 306 13.11 19.90 -18.66
CA GLU A 306 11.88 19.83 -19.47
C GLU A 306 12.09 19.11 -20.79
#